data_e5dec008b7bb2ec4d668f1142681e7a5
#
_entry.id   e5dec008b7bb2ec4d668f1142681e7a5
#
_cell.length_a   1.000
_cell.length_b   1.000
_cell.length_c   1.000
_cell.angle_alpha   90.00
_cell.angle_beta   90.00
_cell.angle_gamma   90.00
#
_symmetry.space_group_name_H-M   'P 1'
#
loop_
_entity.id
_entity.type
_entity.pdbx_description
1 polymer ?
#
loop_
_entity_poly.entity_id
_entity_poly.type
_entity_poly.pdbx_seq_one_letter_code
_entity_poly.pdbx_strand_id
1 'polypeptide(L)'
;ERPFIELEDYVLEGEDRDKTILTAGVGGRDPWPGEEKTGTFRSWTLFLGGGKAVVKNLTVQNTAGDGARVGQALAVCADAGRVLMQGVNLYGNQDTLFTAPLPLREREKNGFRGPRQDSPRLNTEQYYQDCRIRGNIDFIFGGANAVFDHCKIEPLHHKTQTCYITAPSTPPERLGYLFVDCIVHGDCPPHTAYLGRPWRADAACYWMDCSLSE
;
A
#
# COMPACT_ATOMS: atom_id res chain seq x y z
N GLU A 1 2.51 -3.22 -19.53
CA GLU A 1 2.24 -1.80 -19.19
C GLU A 1 1.73 -1.70 -17.76
N ARG A 2 2.01 -0.57 -17.10
CA ARG A 2 1.53 -0.28 -15.74
C ARG A 2 0.35 0.68 -15.84
N PRO A 3 -0.90 0.25 -15.54
CA PRO A 3 -2.06 1.12 -15.67
C PRO A 3 -1.97 2.33 -14.75
N PHE A 4 -2.12 3.52 -15.32
CA PHE A 4 -2.31 4.79 -14.64
C PHE A 4 -3.72 5.27 -14.96
N ILE A 5 -4.63 5.16 -13.99
CA ILE A 5 -6.05 5.48 -14.18
C ILE A 5 -6.36 6.74 -13.39
N GLU A 6 -6.88 7.75 -14.08
CA GLU A 6 -7.26 9.03 -13.48
C GLU A 6 -8.58 9.50 -14.11
N LEU A 7 -9.67 8.93 -13.60
CA LEU A 7 -11.04 9.18 -14.06
C LEU A 7 -11.91 9.61 -12.87
N GLU A 8 -13.01 10.31 -13.15
CA GLU A 8 -13.92 10.78 -12.09
C GLU A 8 -14.49 9.58 -11.30
N ASP A 9 -15.14 8.65 -11.99
CA ASP A 9 -15.66 7.42 -11.39
C ASP A 9 -15.39 6.22 -12.31
N TYR A 10 -14.90 5.11 -11.76
CA TYR A 10 -14.64 3.90 -12.56
C TYR A 10 -14.66 2.61 -11.73
N VAL A 11 -14.86 1.52 -12.45
CA VAL A 11 -14.76 0.16 -11.92
C VAL A 11 -13.71 -0.60 -12.72
N LEU A 12 -12.77 -1.23 -12.01
CA LEU A 12 -11.81 -2.18 -12.54
C LEU A 12 -12.12 -3.55 -11.94
N GLU A 13 -12.60 -4.49 -12.74
CA GLU A 13 -13.04 -5.79 -12.26
C GLU A 13 -12.39 -6.92 -13.05
N GLY A 14 -11.84 -7.90 -12.33
CA GLY A 14 -11.36 -9.16 -12.90
C GLY A 14 -12.44 -10.23 -12.90
N GLU A 15 -12.33 -11.19 -13.78
CA GLU A 15 -13.23 -12.35 -13.80
C GLU A 15 -13.00 -13.26 -12.59
N ASP A 16 -11.75 -13.37 -12.14
CA ASP A 16 -11.34 -14.23 -11.05
C ASP A 16 -10.07 -13.64 -10.42
N ARG A 17 -10.06 -13.46 -9.10
CA ARG A 17 -8.97 -12.78 -8.41
C ARG A 17 -7.62 -13.50 -8.51
N ASP A 18 -7.63 -14.81 -8.69
CA ASP A 18 -6.39 -15.60 -8.76
C ASP A 18 -5.90 -15.79 -10.20
N LYS A 19 -6.72 -15.42 -11.20
CA LYS A 19 -6.40 -15.54 -12.64
C LYS A 19 -6.24 -14.21 -13.34
N THR A 20 -6.94 -13.16 -12.89
CA THR A 20 -6.78 -11.81 -13.44
C THR A 20 -5.65 -11.10 -12.68
N ILE A 21 -4.45 -11.08 -13.25
CA ILE A 21 -3.25 -10.61 -12.55
C ILE A 21 -2.62 -9.42 -13.28
N LEU A 22 -2.56 -8.28 -12.60
CA LEU A 22 -1.74 -7.14 -12.99
C LEU A 22 -0.37 -7.28 -12.33
N THR A 23 0.69 -7.29 -13.11
CA THR A 23 2.05 -7.49 -12.60
C THR A 23 3.05 -6.54 -13.22
N ALA A 24 3.97 -6.04 -12.40
CA ALA A 24 5.19 -5.34 -12.80
C ALA A 24 6.32 -5.68 -11.81
N GLY A 25 7.56 -5.48 -12.24
CA GLY A 25 8.73 -5.66 -11.41
C GLY A 25 9.57 -4.39 -11.40
N VAL A 26 9.09 -3.34 -10.71
CA VAL A 26 9.77 -2.03 -10.64
C VAL A 26 10.04 -1.67 -9.19
N GLY A 27 11.32 -1.53 -8.86
CA GLY A 27 11.78 -1.09 -7.54
C GLY A 27 12.13 0.39 -7.49
N GLY A 28 12.10 0.98 -6.31
CA GLY A 28 12.44 2.38 -6.10
C GLY A 28 13.90 2.72 -6.40
N ARG A 29 14.80 1.72 -6.37
CA ARG A 29 16.21 1.87 -6.72
C ARG A 29 16.55 1.58 -8.18
N ASP A 30 15.56 1.14 -8.96
CA ASP A 30 15.78 0.89 -10.39
C ASP A 30 16.11 2.21 -11.11
N PRO A 31 16.90 2.18 -12.19
CA PRO A 31 17.21 3.36 -12.99
C PRO A 31 15.95 4.04 -13.54
N TRP A 32 15.95 5.35 -13.60
CA TRP A 32 14.89 6.14 -14.22
C TRP A 32 15.48 7.09 -15.27
N PRO A 33 14.89 7.23 -16.46
CA PRO A 33 15.43 8.10 -17.52
C PRO A 33 15.68 9.53 -17.02
N GLY A 34 16.93 9.98 -17.11
CA GLY A 34 17.37 11.32 -16.69
C GLY A 34 17.52 11.51 -15.18
N GLU A 35 17.40 10.46 -14.37
CA GLU A 35 17.51 10.50 -12.92
C GLU A 35 18.26 9.28 -12.36
N GLU A 36 18.75 9.39 -11.12
CA GLU A 36 19.50 8.33 -10.47
C GLU A 36 18.65 7.07 -10.23
N LYS A 37 17.37 7.26 -9.84
CA LYS A 37 16.48 6.18 -9.43
C LYS A 37 15.00 6.49 -9.68
N THR A 38 14.20 5.44 -9.75
CA THR A 38 12.73 5.50 -9.89
C THR A 38 12.08 6.22 -8.71
N GLY A 39 12.47 5.91 -7.49
CA GLY A 39 11.82 6.38 -6.27
C GLY A 39 10.55 5.62 -5.94
N THR A 40 10.08 5.75 -4.71
CA THR A 40 8.90 5.03 -4.18
C THR A 40 7.65 5.25 -5.02
N PHE A 41 7.31 6.51 -5.28
CA PHE A 41 6.02 6.87 -5.88
C PHE A 41 5.98 6.82 -7.42
N ARG A 42 6.95 6.16 -8.03
CA ARG A 42 6.98 5.76 -9.44
C ARG A 42 7.11 4.24 -9.62
N SER A 43 7.24 3.49 -8.50
CA SER A 43 7.44 2.03 -8.53
C SER A 43 6.16 1.20 -8.62
N TRP A 44 5.00 1.84 -8.60
CA TRP A 44 3.69 1.17 -8.59
C TRP A 44 3.44 0.27 -9.82
N THR A 45 2.70 -0.82 -9.61
CA THR A 45 2.14 -1.64 -10.68
C THR A 45 0.83 -1.04 -11.19
N LEU A 46 -0.06 -0.60 -10.27
CA LEU A 46 -1.33 0.04 -10.57
C LEU A 46 -1.43 1.38 -9.84
N PHE A 47 -1.73 2.46 -10.58
CA PHE A 47 -2.06 3.76 -10.01
C PHE A 47 -3.56 4.03 -10.15
N LEU A 48 -4.20 4.39 -9.05
CA LEU A 48 -5.63 4.73 -8.97
C LEU A 48 -5.77 6.18 -8.53
N GLY A 49 -6.11 7.07 -9.44
CA GLY A 49 -6.39 8.48 -9.19
C GLY A 49 -7.83 8.87 -9.52
N GLY A 50 -8.14 10.15 -9.44
CA GLY A 50 -9.46 10.70 -9.74
C GLY A 50 -10.43 10.71 -8.57
N GLY A 51 -11.73 10.64 -8.84
CA GLY A 51 -12.78 10.79 -7.83
C GLY A 51 -13.03 9.50 -7.05
N LYS A 52 -13.54 8.46 -7.71
CA LYS A 52 -13.89 7.18 -7.07
C LYS A 52 -13.40 5.99 -7.89
N ALA A 53 -12.56 5.18 -7.27
CA ALA A 53 -12.07 3.92 -7.82
C ALA A 53 -12.73 2.73 -7.12
N VAL A 54 -13.31 1.82 -7.89
CA VAL A 54 -13.80 0.53 -7.40
C VAL A 54 -12.98 -0.57 -8.06
N VAL A 55 -12.31 -1.42 -7.27
CA VAL A 55 -11.48 -2.53 -7.77
C VAL A 55 -11.98 -3.84 -7.20
N LYS A 56 -12.22 -4.84 -8.06
CA LYS A 56 -12.79 -6.12 -7.65
C LYS A 56 -12.12 -7.32 -8.30
N ASN A 57 -12.09 -8.43 -7.57
CA ASN A 57 -11.82 -9.78 -8.10
C ASN A 57 -10.55 -9.89 -8.97
N LEU A 58 -9.45 -9.26 -8.57
CA LEU A 58 -8.17 -9.36 -9.28
C LEU A 58 -6.98 -9.33 -8.33
N THR A 59 -5.83 -9.69 -8.87
CA THR A 59 -4.54 -9.60 -8.16
C THR A 59 -3.72 -8.46 -8.76
N VAL A 60 -3.15 -7.63 -7.90
CA VAL A 60 -2.12 -6.66 -8.26
C VAL A 60 -0.84 -7.02 -7.52
N GLN A 61 0.26 -7.21 -8.25
CA GLN A 61 1.53 -7.56 -7.63
C GLN A 61 2.70 -6.77 -8.18
N ASN A 62 3.65 -6.45 -7.30
CA ASN A 62 4.96 -5.96 -7.69
C ASN A 62 6.02 -7.04 -7.39
N THR A 63 6.65 -7.53 -8.45
CA THR A 63 7.61 -8.63 -8.41
C THR A 63 9.08 -8.19 -8.43
N ALA A 64 9.37 -6.93 -8.12
CA ALA A 64 10.75 -6.41 -8.09
C ALA A 64 11.63 -7.18 -7.09
N GLY A 65 11.05 -7.68 -6.00
CA GLY A 65 11.72 -8.53 -5.03
C GLY A 65 12.09 -7.83 -3.73
N ASP A 66 13.18 -8.27 -3.12
CA ASP A 66 13.59 -7.85 -1.78
C ASP A 66 13.95 -6.36 -1.71
N GLY A 67 13.30 -5.63 -0.79
CA GLY A 67 13.50 -4.20 -0.57
C GLY A 67 14.92 -3.81 -0.18
N ALA A 68 15.69 -4.71 0.43
CA ALA A 68 17.12 -4.46 0.70
C ALA A 68 17.91 -4.22 -0.59
N ARG A 69 17.50 -4.85 -1.69
CA ARG A 69 18.11 -4.72 -3.02
C ARG A 69 17.42 -3.64 -3.87
N VAL A 70 16.10 -3.72 -4.00
CA VAL A 70 15.34 -2.90 -4.97
C VAL A 70 14.69 -1.65 -4.36
N GLY A 71 14.73 -1.50 -3.03
CA GLY A 71 14.01 -0.45 -2.32
C GLY A 71 12.52 -0.73 -2.26
N GLN A 72 11.74 0.33 -2.12
CA GLN A 72 10.28 0.30 -2.13
C GLN A 72 9.74 -0.17 -3.48
N ALA A 73 8.66 -0.94 -3.49
CA ALA A 73 8.09 -1.50 -4.71
C ALA A 73 6.57 -1.69 -4.57
N LEU A 74 5.82 -0.66 -4.95
CA LEU A 74 4.37 -0.62 -4.76
C LEU A 74 3.65 -1.58 -5.71
N ALA A 75 2.75 -2.40 -5.17
CA ALA A 75 1.72 -3.02 -6.00
C ALA A 75 0.67 -1.96 -6.39
N VAL A 76 0.15 -1.22 -5.42
CA VAL A 76 -0.87 -0.20 -5.68
C VAL A 76 -0.49 1.14 -5.05
N CYS A 77 -0.67 2.21 -5.84
CA CYS A 77 -0.77 3.57 -5.38
C CYS A 77 -2.25 3.98 -5.40
N ALA A 78 -2.91 3.97 -4.25
CA ALA A 78 -4.33 4.29 -4.10
C ALA A 78 -4.50 5.77 -3.74
N ASP A 79 -4.74 6.62 -4.76
CA ASP A 79 -4.77 8.08 -4.66
C ASP A 79 -6.12 8.71 -5.04
N ALA A 80 -7.09 7.93 -5.48
CA ALA A 80 -8.44 8.44 -5.73
C ALA A 80 -9.09 8.97 -4.43
N GLY A 81 -9.94 9.98 -4.54
CA GLY A 81 -10.65 10.57 -3.41
C GLY A 81 -11.42 9.54 -2.58
N ARG A 82 -11.98 8.54 -3.25
CA ARG A 82 -12.57 7.34 -2.64
C ARG A 82 -12.05 6.08 -3.31
N VAL A 83 -11.68 5.08 -2.52
CA VAL A 83 -11.25 3.77 -3.02
C VAL A 83 -12.06 2.67 -2.34
N LEU A 84 -12.65 1.80 -3.13
CA LEU A 84 -13.24 0.55 -2.68
C LEU A 84 -12.52 -0.62 -3.34
N MET A 85 -11.91 -1.50 -2.55
CA MET A 85 -11.37 -2.77 -3.04
C MET A 85 -12.14 -3.93 -2.41
N GLN A 86 -12.60 -4.87 -3.24
CA GLN A 86 -13.38 -6.02 -2.79
C GLN A 86 -12.84 -7.31 -3.41
N GLY A 87 -12.42 -8.24 -2.57
CA GLY A 87 -11.88 -9.52 -3.02
C GLY A 87 -10.60 -9.35 -3.87
N VAL A 88 -9.71 -8.44 -3.49
CA VAL A 88 -8.47 -8.13 -4.24
C VAL A 88 -7.26 -8.68 -3.51
N ASN A 89 -6.33 -9.29 -4.25
CA ASN A 89 -5.03 -9.66 -3.72
C ASN A 89 -4.00 -8.57 -4.06
N LEU A 90 -3.26 -8.10 -3.05
CA LEU A 90 -2.18 -7.11 -3.16
C LEU A 90 -0.88 -7.74 -2.70
N TYR A 91 0.04 -8.02 -3.62
CA TYR A 91 1.27 -8.74 -3.32
C TYR A 91 2.52 -7.92 -3.64
N GLY A 92 3.39 -7.83 -2.67
CA GLY A 92 4.68 -7.15 -2.78
C GLY A 92 5.64 -7.58 -1.68
N ASN A 93 6.60 -6.72 -1.41
CA ASN A 93 7.55 -6.83 -0.31
C ASN A 93 7.52 -5.55 0.51
N GLN A 94 8.50 -4.66 0.35
CA GLN A 94 8.50 -3.36 1.01
C GLN A 94 7.53 -2.40 0.31
N ASP A 95 6.67 -1.72 1.09
CA ASP A 95 5.76 -0.67 0.60
C ASP A 95 4.70 -1.18 -0.42
N THR A 96 4.02 -2.31 -0.16
CA THR A 96 3.09 -2.93 -1.13
C THR A 96 1.91 -2.02 -1.50
N LEU A 97 1.24 -1.41 -0.51
CA LEU A 97 0.05 -0.57 -0.67
C LEU A 97 0.29 0.82 -0.11
N PHE A 98 0.32 1.82 -0.99
CA PHE A 98 0.26 3.23 -0.59
C PHE A 98 -1.18 3.73 -0.59
N THR A 99 -1.60 4.35 0.51
CA THR A 99 -2.92 4.97 0.70
C THR A 99 -2.76 6.49 0.85
N ALA A 100 -3.04 7.23 -0.22
CA ALA A 100 -2.90 8.70 -0.22
C ALA A 100 -3.73 9.37 0.90
N PRO A 101 -3.37 10.60 1.33
CA PRO A 101 -2.39 11.47 0.69
C PRO A 101 -0.94 11.24 1.14
N LEU A 102 -0.02 11.78 0.37
CA LEU A 102 1.35 12.00 0.82
C LEU A 102 1.37 12.94 2.03
N PRO A 103 2.34 12.80 2.95
CA PRO A 103 2.56 13.79 4.00
C PRO A 103 2.85 15.19 3.45
N LEU A 104 2.66 16.24 4.28
CA LEU A 104 2.89 17.63 3.87
C LEU A 104 4.34 17.91 3.48
N ARG A 105 5.30 17.22 4.12
CA ARG A 105 6.73 17.43 3.88
C ARG A 105 7.46 16.10 3.69
N GLU A 106 8.34 16.06 2.71
CA GLU A 106 9.28 14.95 2.54
C GLU A 106 10.31 14.93 3.66
N ARG A 107 10.81 13.74 4.02
CA ARG A 107 11.93 13.58 4.96
C ARG A 107 13.28 13.66 4.25
N GLU A 108 13.34 13.18 3.03
CA GLU A 108 14.52 13.17 2.19
C GLU A 108 14.25 13.99 0.93
N LYS A 109 15.25 14.72 0.45
CA LYS A 109 15.16 15.50 -0.78
C LYS A 109 14.69 14.61 -1.93
N ASN A 110 13.63 15.03 -2.60
CA ASN A 110 12.99 14.31 -3.70
C ASN A 110 12.36 12.97 -3.28
N GLY A 111 12.07 12.78 -2.00
CA GLY A 111 11.46 11.54 -1.49
C GLY A 111 10.04 11.29 -2.00
N PHE A 112 9.35 12.34 -2.46
CA PHE A 112 7.98 12.25 -3.01
C PHE A 112 7.91 12.30 -4.54
N ARG A 113 9.04 12.14 -5.23
CA ARG A 113 9.03 12.13 -6.70
C ARG A 113 8.02 11.12 -7.25
N GLY A 114 7.09 11.64 -8.04
CA GLY A 114 6.00 10.86 -8.62
C GLY A 114 4.85 11.75 -9.07
N PRO A 115 3.75 11.16 -9.53
CA PRO A 115 2.62 11.92 -10.09
C PRO A 115 2.00 12.94 -9.12
N ARG A 116 2.18 12.74 -7.81
CA ARG A 116 1.54 13.56 -6.76
C ARG A 116 2.50 14.42 -5.94
N GLN A 117 3.77 14.56 -6.34
CA GLN A 117 4.72 15.31 -5.52
C GLN A 117 4.26 16.74 -5.21
N ASP A 118 3.67 17.43 -6.18
CA ASP A 118 3.23 18.82 -6.08
C ASP A 118 1.70 18.97 -5.95
N SER A 119 0.96 17.86 -5.83
CA SER A 119 -0.49 17.86 -5.69
C SER A 119 -0.94 18.30 -4.30
N PRO A 120 -2.12 18.92 -4.17
CA PRO A 120 -2.75 19.17 -2.87
C PRO A 120 -2.88 17.87 -2.04
N ARG A 121 -2.68 17.96 -0.73
CA ARG A 121 -2.79 16.84 0.20
C ARG A 121 -4.26 16.66 0.63
N LEU A 122 -5.10 16.26 -0.32
CA LEU A 122 -6.52 16.03 -0.07
C LEU A 122 -6.69 14.69 0.66
N ASN A 123 -7.58 14.70 1.65
CA ASN A 123 -7.90 13.45 2.36
C ASN A 123 -8.64 12.49 1.46
N THR A 124 -8.29 11.21 1.58
CA THR A 124 -8.96 10.12 0.89
C THR A 124 -9.68 9.21 1.87
N GLU A 125 -10.76 8.61 1.42
CA GLU A 125 -11.54 7.62 2.15
C GLU A 125 -11.40 6.27 1.42
N GLN A 126 -10.92 5.26 2.12
CA GLN A 126 -10.60 3.98 1.48
C GLN A 126 -11.20 2.82 2.27
N TYR A 127 -11.77 1.85 1.56
CA TYR A 127 -12.37 0.67 2.14
C TYR A 127 -11.90 -0.59 1.41
N TYR A 128 -11.36 -1.51 2.16
CA TYR A 128 -10.80 -2.78 1.69
C TYR A 128 -11.58 -3.93 2.32
N GLN A 129 -12.32 -4.68 1.52
CA GLN A 129 -13.15 -5.79 1.99
C GLN A 129 -12.68 -7.12 1.39
N ASP A 130 -12.54 -8.15 2.21
CA ASP A 130 -12.12 -9.49 1.79
C ASP A 130 -10.82 -9.50 0.97
N CYS A 131 -9.96 -8.51 1.20
CA CYS A 131 -8.68 -8.39 0.51
C CYS A 131 -7.60 -9.24 1.18
N ARG A 132 -6.60 -9.62 0.39
CA ARG A 132 -5.39 -10.27 0.88
C ARG A 132 -4.20 -9.37 0.59
N ILE A 133 -3.50 -8.92 1.63
CA ILE A 133 -2.42 -7.96 1.51
C ILE A 133 -1.14 -8.57 2.09
N ARG A 134 -0.11 -8.65 1.26
CA ARG A 134 1.16 -9.31 1.58
C ARG A 134 2.34 -8.38 1.40
N GLY A 135 3.27 -8.42 2.36
CA GLY A 135 4.53 -7.68 2.31
C GLY A 135 5.36 -7.86 3.57
N ASN A 136 6.46 -7.13 3.70
CA ASN A 136 7.35 -7.27 4.85
C ASN A 136 7.62 -5.96 5.61
N ILE A 137 7.98 -4.87 4.93
CA ILE A 137 8.32 -3.61 5.60
C ILE A 137 7.37 -2.53 5.14
N ASP A 138 6.64 -1.91 6.10
CA ASP A 138 5.74 -0.78 5.85
C ASP A 138 4.75 -1.06 4.71
N PHE A 139 4.30 -2.32 4.59
CA PHE A 139 3.63 -2.77 3.37
C PHE A 139 2.19 -2.25 3.22
N ILE A 140 1.64 -1.58 4.25
CA ILE A 140 0.43 -0.75 4.18
C ILE A 140 0.80 0.61 4.76
N PHE A 141 0.92 1.65 3.93
CA PHE A 141 1.41 2.95 4.40
C PHE A 141 0.70 4.12 3.70
N GLY A 142 0.69 5.27 4.35
CA GLY A 142 0.08 6.49 3.82
C GLY A 142 -0.84 7.21 4.78
N GLY A 143 -1.62 8.18 4.27
CA GLY A 143 -2.36 9.14 5.08
C GLY A 143 -3.89 9.02 5.04
N ALA A 144 -4.46 8.00 4.39
CA ALA A 144 -5.90 7.85 4.24
C ALA A 144 -6.65 7.60 5.57
N ASN A 145 -7.92 7.97 5.60
CA ASN A 145 -8.87 7.28 6.47
C ASN A 145 -9.22 5.96 5.77
N ALA A 146 -8.71 4.84 6.28
CA ALA A 146 -8.86 3.55 5.63
C ALA A 146 -9.41 2.49 6.58
N VAL A 147 -10.40 1.74 6.11
CA VAL A 147 -10.96 0.59 6.82
C VAL A 147 -10.57 -0.68 6.06
N PHE A 148 -10.02 -1.65 6.78
CA PHE A 148 -9.70 -2.99 6.32
C PHE A 148 -10.65 -3.95 7.03
N ASP A 149 -11.59 -4.53 6.29
CA ASP A 149 -12.70 -5.33 6.80
C ASP A 149 -12.57 -6.78 6.29
N HIS A 150 -12.55 -7.75 7.21
CA HIS A 150 -12.39 -9.17 6.89
C HIS A 150 -11.17 -9.47 6.00
N CYS A 151 -10.11 -8.67 6.11
CA CYS A 151 -8.92 -8.83 5.29
C CYS A 151 -7.95 -9.89 5.87
N LYS A 152 -7.20 -10.53 4.98
CA LYS A 152 -6.04 -11.36 5.34
C LYS A 152 -4.78 -10.54 5.16
N ILE A 153 -4.08 -10.29 6.26
CA ILE A 153 -2.83 -9.53 6.31
C ILE A 153 -1.69 -10.52 6.47
N GLU A 154 -0.79 -10.58 5.49
CA GLU A 154 0.27 -11.61 5.43
C GLU A 154 1.66 -10.97 5.54
N PRO A 155 2.19 -10.79 6.76
CA PRO A 155 3.56 -10.36 6.95
C PRO A 155 4.54 -11.44 6.48
N LEU A 156 5.45 -11.06 5.59
CA LEU A 156 6.51 -11.92 5.07
C LEU A 156 7.79 -11.76 5.87
N HIS A 157 8.42 -12.88 6.20
CA HIS A 157 9.70 -12.88 6.87
C HIS A 157 10.78 -12.19 6.02
N HIS A 158 11.55 -11.32 6.67
CA HIS A 158 12.75 -10.73 6.09
C HIS A 158 13.98 -11.16 6.91
N LYS A 159 15.01 -11.71 6.25
CA LYS A 159 16.15 -12.35 6.94
C LYS A 159 16.95 -11.40 7.85
N THR A 160 16.97 -10.11 7.54
CA THR A 160 17.85 -9.13 8.21
C THR A 160 17.11 -7.92 8.77
N GLN A 161 15.81 -7.83 8.57
CA GLN A 161 15.01 -6.68 9.01
C GLN A 161 13.73 -7.11 9.69
N THR A 162 13.27 -6.32 10.63
CA THR A 162 12.00 -6.48 11.29
C THR A 162 10.85 -6.17 10.34
N CYS A 163 9.80 -6.99 10.35
CA CYS A 163 8.58 -6.74 9.61
C CYS A 163 7.74 -5.66 10.31
N TYR A 164 7.23 -4.71 9.56
CA TYR A 164 6.22 -3.74 10.00
C TYR A 164 5.02 -3.79 9.05
N ILE A 165 3.85 -4.14 9.57
CA ILE A 165 2.64 -4.27 8.77
C ILE A 165 2.22 -2.89 8.26
N THR A 166 2.07 -1.93 9.18
CA THR A 166 1.59 -0.59 8.83
C THR A 166 2.62 0.50 9.10
N ALA A 167 2.61 1.54 8.27
CA ALA A 167 3.34 2.79 8.48
C ALA A 167 2.43 3.99 8.15
N PRO A 168 1.44 4.28 9.00
CA PRO A 168 0.53 5.38 8.75
C PRO A 168 1.21 6.74 8.86
N SER A 169 0.74 7.68 8.05
CA SER A 169 1.08 9.11 8.13
C SER A 169 -0.18 9.95 8.25
N THR A 170 -1.07 9.50 9.11
CA THR A 170 -2.36 10.14 9.36
C THR A 170 -2.19 11.65 9.54
N PRO A 171 -2.88 12.48 8.77
CA PRO A 171 -2.89 13.91 9.02
C PRO A 171 -3.54 14.24 10.39
N PRO A 172 -3.20 15.37 11.03
CA PRO A 172 -3.87 15.82 12.24
C PRO A 172 -5.40 15.81 12.10
N GLU A 173 -6.10 15.46 13.16
CA GLU A 173 -7.58 15.43 13.24
C GLU A 173 -8.24 14.41 12.27
N ARG A 174 -7.50 13.40 11.81
CA ARG A 174 -8.00 12.31 10.99
C ARG A 174 -7.99 10.98 11.74
N LEU A 175 -8.80 10.03 11.26
CA LEU A 175 -9.02 8.75 11.94
C LEU A 175 -7.86 7.76 11.72
N GLY A 176 -7.20 7.80 10.54
CA GLY A 176 -6.16 6.85 10.18
C GLY A 176 -6.69 5.49 9.75
N TYR A 177 -6.03 4.43 10.19
CA TYR A 177 -6.38 3.05 9.79
C TYR A 177 -7.19 2.34 10.86
N LEU A 178 -8.23 1.62 10.41
CA LEU A 178 -9.00 0.68 11.21
C LEU A 178 -8.98 -0.69 10.54
N PHE A 179 -8.46 -1.68 11.23
CA PHE A 179 -8.58 -3.09 10.87
C PHE A 179 -9.67 -3.71 11.73
N VAL A 180 -10.67 -4.33 11.11
CA VAL A 180 -11.80 -4.97 11.79
C VAL A 180 -12.00 -6.38 11.23
N ASP A 181 -12.19 -7.36 12.12
CA ASP A 181 -12.39 -8.78 11.78
C ASP A 181 -11.30 -9.35 10.85
N CYS A 182 -10.08 -8.80 10.90
CA CYS A 182 -8.97 -9.23 10.07
C CYS A 182 -8.21 -10.41 10.67
N ILE A 183 -7.58 -11.18 9.78
CA ILE A 183 -6.66 -12.26 10.16
C ILE A 183 -5.24 -11.84 9.79
N VAL A 184 -4.36 -11.75 10.78
CA VAL A 184 -2.93 -11.52 10.59
C VAL A 184 -2.22 -12.87 10.72
N HIS A 185 -1.71 -13.38 9.61
CA HIS A 185 -0.99 -14.67 9.58
C HIS A 185 0.03 -14.65 8.44
N GLY A 186 1.29 -14.93 8.75
CA GLY A 186 2.39 -14.95 7.78
C GLY A 186 3.48 -15.95 8.16
N ASP A 187 4.64 -15.79 7.59
CA ASP A 187 5.79 -16.67 7.81
C ASP A 187 6.88 -16.07 8.71
N CYS A 188 6.56 -14.96 9.37
CA CYS A 188 7.47 -14.30 10.31
C CYS A 188 7.69 -15.18 11.55
N PRO A 189 8.94 -15.37 12.00
CA PRO A 189 9.19 -15.98 13.30
C PRO A 189 8.54 -15.18 14.44
N PRO A 190 8.23 -15.82 15.57
CA PRO A 190 7.67 -15.14 16.73
C PRO A 190 8.47 -13.89 17.11
N HIS A 191 7.79 -12.78 17.44
CA HIS A 191 8.37 -11.50 17.86
C HIS A 191 9.21 -10.77 16.79
N THR A 192 9.06 -11.09 15.50
CA THR A 192 9.78 -10.40 14.41
C THR A 192 8.87 -9.57 13.51
N ALA A 193 7.56 -9.59 13.74
CA ALA A 193 6.58 -8.75 13.07
C ALA A 193 5.87 -7.83 14.06
N TYR A 194 5.66 -6.59 13.68
CA TYR A 194 4.94 -5.58 14.45
C TYR A 194 3.73 -5.11 13.68
N LEU A 195 2.65 -4.78 14.38
CA LEU A 195 1.40 -4.26 13.78
C LEU A 195 1.61 -2.94 13.06
N GLY A 196 2.59 -2.15 13.48
CA GLY A 196 2.95 -0.93 12.77
C GLY A 196 4.01 -0.09 13.44
N ARG A 197 4.42 0.95 12.71
CA ARG A 197 5.27 2.03 13.21
C ARG A 197 4.83 3.37 12.62
N PRO A 198 4.99 4.51 13.32
CA PRO A 198 4.54 5.80 12.80
C PRO A 198 5.47 6.31 11.70
N TRP A 199 4.92 6.58 10.50
CA TRP A 199 5.65 7.33 9.48
C TRP A 199 5.65 8.83 9.77
N ARG A 200 4.60 9.34 10.45
CA ARG A 200 4.48 10.72 10.94
C ARG A 200 3.94 10.75 12.37
N ALA A 201 4.07 11.91 13.03
CA ALA A 201 3.79 12.06 14.46
C ALA A 201 2.33 11.73 14.84
N ASP A 202 1.38 12.10 13.99
CA ASP A 202 -0.07 11.90 14.23
C ASP A 202 -0.58 10.55 13.72
N ALA A 203 0.33 9.62 13.40
CA ALA A 203 -0.02 8.31 12.88
C ALA A 203 -0.99 7.55 13.79
N ALA A 204 -2.11 7.12 13.23
CA ALA A 204 -3.15 6.38 13.94
C ALA A 204 -3.49 5.07 13.23
N CYS A 205 -3.53 3.98 14.00
CA CYS A 205 -3.88 2.65 13.53
C CYS A 205 -4.56 1.87 14.64
N TYR A 206 -5.71 1.32 14.36
CA TYR A 206 -6.56 0.60 15.29
C TYR A 206 -6.83 -0.82 14.79
N TRP A 207 -6.80 -1.79 15.69
CA TRP A 207 -7.08 -3.21 15.42
C TRP A 207 -8.22 -3.65 16.33
N MET A 208 -9.34 -4.08 15.74
CA MET A 208 -10.55 -4.46 16.45
C MET A 208 -11.01 -5.84 15.99
N ASP A 209 -11.26 -6.71 16.94
CA ASP A 209 -11.76 -8.08 16.73
C ASP A 209 -10.92 -8.90 15.72
N CYS A 210 -9.61 -8.60 15.67
CA CYS A 210 -8.67 -9.27 14.76
C CYS A 210 -8.04 -10.51 15.39
N SER A 211 -7.84 -11.54 14.57
CA SER A 211 -7.07 -12.73 14.96
C SER A 211 -5.60 -12.54 14.57
N LEU A 212 -4.71 -12.64 15.55
CA LEU A 212 -3.27 -12.53 15.36
C LEU A 212 -2.63 -13.89 15.60
N SER A 213 -1.85 -14.40 14.63
CA SER A 213 -1.00 -15.58 14.87
C SER A 213 0.25 -15.19 15.65
N GLU A 214 0.73 -16.11 16.49
CA GLU A 214 2.01 -15.95 17.17
C GLU A 214 3.19 -15.97 16.20
#